data_bad107a00710e432e49c6e0918b8b6b2
#
_entry.id   bad107a00710e432e49c6e0918b8b6b2
#
_cell.length_a   1.000
_cell.length_b   1.000
_cell.length_c   1.000
_cell.angle_alpha   90.00
_cell.angle_beta   90.00
_cell.angle_gamma   90.00
#
_symmetry.space_group_name_H-M   'P 1'
#
loop_
_entity.id
_entity.type
_entity.pdbx_description
1 polymer ?
#
loop_
_entity_poly.entity_id
_entity_poly.type
_entity_poly.pdbx_seq_one_letter_code
_entity_poly.pdbx_strand_id
1 'polypeptide(L)'
;MSAMRATLAVVMLAGSGIAAFAASQEPPAGASSCSGCHATGARVDTAVPPIAGRSAVDIVAQMQAFRTGQKPSTVMDRIAKGFSDAEIQAIADWYAQQK
;
A
#
# COMPACT_ATOMS: atom_id res chain seq x y z
N MET A 1 -24.82 -6.96 -68.53
CA MET A 1 -23.87 -7.76 -67.71
C MET A 1 -23.32 -6.84 -66.67
N SER A 2 -23.90 -6.89 -65.50
CA SER A 2 -23.54 -5.98 -64.38
C SER A 2 -22.49 -6.66 -63.48
N ALA A 3 -21.30 -6.11 -63.47
CA ALA A 3 -20.27 -6.52 -62.58
C ALA A 3 -20.52 -5.96 -61.16
N MET A 4 -20.90 -6.83 -60.26
CA MET A 4 -21.13 -6.48 -58.87
C MET A 4 -19.75 -6.38 -58.14
N ARG A 5 -19.31 -5.19 -57.88
CA ARG A 5 -18.11 -4.92 -57.11
C ARG A 5 -18.44 -5.07 -55.61
N ALA A 6 -18.03 -6.17 -55.03
CA ALA A 6 -18.10 -6.34 -53.59
C ALA A 6 -16.95 -5.56 -52.93
N THR A 7 -17.31 -4.47 -52.25
CA THR A 7 -16.38 -3.74 -51.35
C THR A 7 -16.30 -4.44 -50.05
N LEU A 8 -15.17 -5.11 -49.76
CA LEU A 8 -14.86 -5.61 -48.45
C LEU A 8 -14.49 -4.43 -47.55
N ALA A 9 -15.35 -4.12 -46.60
CA ALA A 9 -15.05 -3.19 -45.52
C ALA A 9 -14.20 -3.92 -44.47
N VAL A 10 -12.93 -3.59 -44.45
CA VAL A 10 -12.03 -4.05 -43.35
C VAL A 10 -12.32 -3.19 -42.11
N VAL A 11 -13.01 -3.76 -41.18
CA VAL A 11 -13.20 -3.13 -39.84
C VAL A 11 -11.91 -3.34 -39.05
N MET A 12 -11.09 -2.29 -38.96
CA MET A 12 -9.97 -2.25 -38.01
C MET A 12 -10.51 -2.06 -36.61
N LEU A 13 -10.58 -3.14 -35.83
CA LEU A 13 -10.74 -3.00 -34.37
C LEU A 13 -9.44 -2.44 -33.81
N ALA A 14 -9.45 -1.13 -33.54
CA ALA A 14 -8.43 -0.51 -32.72
C ALA A 14 -8.63 -1.01 -31.26
N GLY A 15 -7.89 -2.05 -30.90
CA GLY A 15 -7.78 -2.49 -29.51
C GLY A 15 -7.07 -1.42 -28.72
N SER A 16 -7.82 -0.58 -28.01
CA SER A 16 -7.26 0.32 -26.99
C SER A 16 -6.78 -0.55 -25.84
N GLY A 17 -5.52 -0.94 -25.91
CA GLY A 17 -4.83 -1.54 -24.76
C GLY A 17 -4.76 -0.50 -23.66
N ILE A 18 -5.62 -0.64 -22.67
CA ILE A 18 -5.47 0.09 -21.42
C ILE A 18 -4.23 -0.51 -20.77
N ALA A 19 -3.09 0.16 -20.92
CA ALA A 19 -1.93 -0.14 -20.11
C ALA A 19 -2.32 0.21 -18.68
N ALA A 20 -2.65 -0.82 -17.89
CA ALA A 20 -2.74 -0.68 -16.46
C ALA A 20 -1.33 -0.36 -15.97
N PHE A 21 -1.04 0.92 -15.81
CA PHE A 21 0.10 1.33 -15.01
C PHE A 21 -0.18 0.86 -13.59
N ALA A 22 0.48 -0.23 -13.18
CA ALA A 22 0.64 -0.50 -11.76
C ALA A 22 1.42 0.69 -11.21
N ALA A 23 0.72 1.69 -10.70
CA ALA A 23 1.31 2.74 -9.92
C ALA A 23 1.99 2.04 -8.75
N SER A 24 3.33 2.09 -8.70
CA SER A 24 4.06 1.86 -7.48
C SER A 24 3.48 2.90 -6.52
N GLN A 25 2.68 2.45 -5.56
CA GLN A 25 2.05 3.37 -4.63
C GLN A 25 3.17 4.01 -3.82
N GLU A 26 3.33 5.29 -4.05
CA GLU A 26 4.23 6.11 -3.28
C GLU A 26 3.82 6.01 -1.81
N PRO A 27 4.78 5.84 -0.87
CA PRO A 27 4.45 5.74 0.53
C PRO A 27 3.70 7.01 0.98
N PRO A 28 2.62 6.86 1.76
CA PRO A 28 1.89 8.00 2.28
C PRO A 28 2.76 8.81 3.24
N ALA A 29 2.36 10.05 3.50
CA ALA A 29 3.05 10.91 4.45
C ALA A 29 3.23 10.22 5.80
N GLY A 30 4.44 10.24 6.32
CA GLY A 30 4.80 9.62 7.60
C GLY A 30 5.22 8.15 7.52
N ALA A 31 4.95 7.44 6.43
CA ALA A 31 5.34 6.02 6.29
C ALA A 31 6.86 5.83 6.34
N SER A 32 7.62 6.75 5.77
CA SER A 32 9.09 6.68 5.78
C SER A 32 9.69 6.80 7.18
N SER A 33 9.02 7.45 8.11
CA SER A 33 9.48 7.54 9.49
C SER A 33 9.40 6.19 10.22
N CYS A 34 8.48 5.33 9.83
CA CYS A 34 8.36 3.97 10.36
C CYS A 34 9.55 3.11 9.93
N SER A 35 9.96 3.21 8.68
CA SER A 35 11.06 2.42 8.12
C SER A 35 12.43 2.78 8.69
N GLY A 36 12.55 3.87 9.41
CA GLY A 36 13.77 4.22 10.15
C GLY A 36 14.09 3.24 11.29
N CYS A 37 13.08 2.58 11.85
CA CYS A 37 13.22 1.59 12.92
C CYS A 37 12.67 0.23 12.53
N HIS A 38 11.50 0.19 11.84
CA HIS A 38 10.90 -1.04 11.34
C HIS A 38 11.41 -1.34 9.93
N ALA A 39 12.02 -2.50 9.76
CA ALA A 39 12.53 -2.91 8.45
C ALA A 39 11.39 -2.99 7.42
N THR A 40 11.68 -2.55 6.20
CA THR A 40 10.71 -2.62 5.09
C THR A 40 10.59 -4.01 4.49
N GLY A 41 11.59 -4.88 4.72
CA GLY A 41 11.57 -6.27 4.27
C GLY A 41 11.02 -7.21 5.35
N ALA A 42 10.15 -8.14 4.98
CA ALA A 42 9.53 -9.09 5.91
C ALA A 42 10.50 -10.13 6.49
N ARG A 43 11.73 -10.22 5.99
CA ARG A 43 12.71 -11.25 6.34
C ARG A 43 13.92 -10.72 7.12
N VAL A 44 13.84 -9.53 7.64
CA VAL A 44 14.94 -8.96 8.41
C VAL A 44 14.76 -9.30 9.88
N ASP A 45 15.72 -10.01 10.44
CA ASP A 45 15.74 -10.35 11.87
C ASP A 45 16.34 -9.16 12.63
N THR A 46 15.46 -8.39 13.25
CA THR A 46 15.81 -7.23 14.06
C THR A 46 15.01 -7.24 15.36
N ALA A 47 15.55 -6.57 16.39
CA ALA A 47 14.85 -6.41 17.67
C ALA A 47 13.54 -5.63 17.54
N VAL A 48 13.43 -4.76 16.52
CA VAL A 48 12.20 -4.04 16.19
C VAL A 48 11.43 -4.85 15.14
N PRO A 49 10.18 -5.27 15.41
CA PRO A 49 9.49 -6.19 14.52
C PRO A 49 9.18 -5.56 13.17
N PRO A 50 9.30 -6.30 12.06
CA PRO A 50 8.88 -5.84 10.75
C PRO A 50 7.37 -5.65 10.70
N ILE A 51 6.90 -4.63 10.01
CA ILE A 51 5.47 -4.34 9.81
C ILE A 51 5.03 -4.60 8.37
N ALA A 52 5.97 -4.68 7.43
CA ALA A 52 5.68 -5.00 6.04
C ALA A 52 4.98 -6.36 5.91
N GLY A 53 3.92 -6.41 5.11
CA GLY A 53 3.14 -7.61 4.86
C GLY A 53 2.16 -8.01 5.96
N ARG A 54 2.09 -7.28 7.08
CA ARG A 54 1.04 -7.49 8.08
C ARG A 54 -0.30 -6.96 7.59
N SER A 55 -1.39 -7.49 8.11
CA SER A 55 -2.70 -6.96 7.75
C SER A 55 -2.88 -5.52 8.22
N ALA A 56 -3.54 -4.70 7.41
CA ALA A 56 -3.80 -3.31 7.77
C ALA A 56 -4.60 -3.20 9.07
N VAL A 57 -5.57 -4.09 9.27
CA VAL A 57 -6.38 -4.14 10.49
C VAL A 57 -5.51 -4.39 11.72
N ASP A 58 -4.54 -5.29 11.63
CA ASP A 58 -3.62 -5.57 12.73
C ASP A 58 -2.71 -4.37 13.02
N ILE A 59 -2.15 -3.74 12.00
CA ILE A 59 -1.30 -2.55 12.16
C ILE A 59 -2.08 -1.42 12.84
N VAL A 60 -3.30 -1.15 12.40
CA VAL A 60 -4.17 -0.12 13.02
C VAL A 60 -4.46 -0.46 14.47
N ALA A 61 -4.82 -1.70 14.78
CA ALA A 61 -5.10 -2.14 16.14
C ALA A 61 -3.88 -1.98 17.06
N GLN A 62 -2.69 -2.31 16.60
CA GLN A 62 -1.45 -2.13 17.34
C GLN A 62 -1.17 -0.65 17.62
N MET A 63 -1.33 0.20 16.62
CA MET A 63 -1.13 1.64 16.77
C MET A 63 -2.12 2.27 17.76
N GLN A 64 -3.37 1.84 17.74
CA GLN A 64 -4.38 2.28 18.70
C GLN A 64 -4.03 1.82 20.14
N ALA A 65 -3.56 0.60 20.28
CA ALA A 65 -3.14 0.05 21.59
C ALA A 65 -1.93 0.82 22.16
N PHE A 66 -0.99 1.23 21.32
CA PHE A 66 0.11 2.10 21.75
C PHE A 66 -0.38 3.48 22.15
N ARG A 67 -1.27 4.07 21.35
CA ARG A 67 -1.81 5.41 21.60
C ARG A 67 -2.56 5.49 22.92
N THR A 68 -3.31 4.46 23.26
CA THR A 68 -4.14 4.42 24.49
C THR A 68 -3.39 3.89 25.71
N GLY A 69 -2.16 3.44 25.54
CA GLY A 69 -1.37 2.85 26.60
C GLY A 69 -1.74 1.40 26.96
N GLN A 70 -2.61 0.76 26.19
CA GLN A 70 -2.98 -0.64 26.40
C GLN A 70 -1.85 -1.61 26.08
N LYS A 71 -0.96 -1.22 25.17
CA LYS A 71 0.23 -2.01 24.84
C LYS A 71 1.47 -1.29 25.36
N PRO A 72 2.30 -1.95 26.19
CA PRO A 72 3.54 -1.36 26.66
C PRO A 72 4.54 -1.21 25.53
N SER A 73 5.30 -0.11 25.55
CA SER A 73 6.33 0.16 24.55
C SER A 73 7.42 1.04 25.16
N THR A 74 8.56 1.14 24.49
CA THR A 74 9.61 2.07 24.87
C THR A 74 9.43 3.43 24.20
N VAL A 75 8.89 3.47 22.98
CA VAL A 75 8.79 4.68 22.17
C VAL A 75 7.51 4.75 21.33
N MET A 76 6.90 3.61 20.99
CA MET A 76 5.74 3.59 20.09
C MET A 76 4.52 4.31 20.66
N ASP A 77 4.36 4.38 21.97
CA ASP A 77 3.31 5.16 22.64
C ASP A 77 3.37 6.65 22.25
N ARG A 78 4.57 7.20 22.18
CA ARG A 78 4.80 8.59 21.77
C ARG A 78 4.64 8.78 20.28
N ILE A 79 5.18 7.86 19.49
CA ILE A 79 5.09 7.92 18.02
C ILE A 79 3.63 7.84 17.57
N ALA A 80 2.86 6.90 18.10
CA ALA A 80 1.46 6.70 17.74
C ALA A 80 0.59 7.93 18.00
N LYS A 81 0.90 8.71 19.02
CA LYS A 81 0.19 9.96 19.35
C LYS A 81 0.43 11.07 18.33
N GLY A 82 1.48 10.98 17.53
CA GLY A 82 1.82 11.94 16.48
C GLY A 82 1.02 11.81 15.19
N PHE A 83 0.17 10.79 15.07
CA PHE A 83 -0.60 10.50 13.86
C PHE A 83 -2.09 10.52 14.11
N SER A 84 -2.85 11.04 13.15
CA SER A 84 -4.31 10.93 13.12
C SER A 84 -4.75 9.52 12.74
N ASP A 85 -6.01 9.19 12.98
CA ASP A 85 -6.59 7.90 12.58
C ASP A 85 -6.50 7.69 11.07
N ALA A 86 -6.75 8.74 10.28
CA ALA A 86 -6.65 8.68 8.83
C ALA A 86 -5.21 8.43 8.35
N GLU A 87 -4.23 9.06 8.97
CA GLU A 87 -2.82 8.83 8.67
C GLU A 87 -2.38 7.40 9.04
N ILE A 88 -2.79 6.92 10.19
CA ILE A 88 -2.52 5.53 10.62
C ILE A 88 -3.13 4.54 9.62
N GLN A 89 -4.36 4.77 9.18
CA GLN A 89 -5.03 3.90 8.22
C GLN A 89 -4.29 3.87 6.88
N ALA A 90 -3.90 5.03 6.35
CA ALA A 90 -3.16 5.12 5.10
C ALA A 90 -1.79 4.43 5.18
N ILE A 91 -1.08 4.62 6.26
CA ILE A 91 0.22 3.97 6.51
C ILE A 91 0.04 2.45 6.64
N ALA A 92 -0.96 2.01 7.37
CA ALA A 92 -1.27 0.59 7.56
C ALA A 92 -1.61 -0.09 6.22
N ASP A 93 -2.44 0.53 5.40
CA ASP A 93 -2.81 0.03 4.08
C ASP A 93 -1.59 -0.10 3.16
N TRP A 94 -0.70 0.87 3.22
CA TRP A 94 0.53 0.84 2.42
C TRP A 94 1.48 -0.27 2.86
N TYR A 95 1.76 -0.39 4.17
CA TYR A 95 2.64 -1.45 4.70
C TYR A 95 2.07 -2.85 4.49
N ALA A 96 0.77 -3.02 4.55
CA ALA A 96 0.12 -4.32 4.32
C ALA A 96 0.40 -4.86 2.90
N GLN A 97 0.66 -4.00 1.94
CA GLN A 97 0.95 -4.34 0.54
C GLN A 97 2.45 -4.57 0.29
N GLN A 98 3.31 -4.26 1.21
CA GLN A 98 4.75 -4.50 1.09
C GLN A 98 5.08 -5.97 1.38
N LYS A 99 6.15 -6.47 0.74
CA LYS A 99 6.59 -7.86 0.89
C LYS A 99 7.99 -7.93 1.47
#